data_e1b0c55c191f2e7ef18f0a1a35788299
#
_entry.id   e1b0c55c191f2e7ef18f0a1a35788299
#
_cell.length_a   1.000
_cell.length_b   1.000
_cell.length_c   1.000
_cell.angle_alpha   90.00
_cell.angle_beta   90.00
_cell.angle_gamma   90.00
#
_symmetry.space_group_name_H-M   'P 1'
#
loop_
_entity.id
_entity.type
_entity.pdbx_description
1 polymer ?
#
loop_
_entity_poly.entity_id
_entity_poly.type
_entity_poly.pdbx_seq_one_letter_code
_entity_poly.pdbx_strand_id
1 'polypeptide(L)'
;MAVFDYDESFQQAEYYELLNVLMERWETEIVEFKEAKGGYSEDKIGQYFSAISNEANLKNQQYGWFVLGVSEEHTKHPVGTSFKKGDPSLLEKFKYEISKSTTDAMSFLDIIELEPIYQGKKCRVLMFKIPAAVAGIPTEWKTRYYARSGESLIPLQQYKIDIIRHQERRDWSRQILVGATINDLD
;
A
#
# COMPACT_ATOMS: atom_id res chain seq x y z
N MET A 1 -29.01 -9.36 -17.77
CA MET A 1 -28.31 -8.53 -18.76
C MET A 1 -26.95 -8.24 -18.17
N ALA A 2 -25.94 -9.04 -18.57
CA ALA A 2 -24.68 -9.23 -17.87
C ALA A 2 -23.60 -8.33 -18.48
N VAL A 3 -23.39 -7.14 -17.95
CA VAL A 3 -22.29 -6.24 -18.32
C VAL A 3 -21.27 -6.09 -17.19
N PHE A 4 -21.61 -6.53 -15.97
CA PHE A 4 -20.76 -6.36 -14.77
C PHE A 4 -19.80 -7.51 -14.48
N ASP A 5 -20.07 -8.73 -14.93
CA ASP A 5 -19.23 -9.91 -14.66
C ASP A 5 -17.88 -9.91 -15.41
N TYR A 6 -17.79 -9.21 -16.54
CA TYR A 6 -16.58 -9.24 -17.39
C TYR A 6 -15.45 -8.37 -16.83
N ASP A 7 -15.78 -7.32 -16.13
CA ASP A 7 -14.82 -6.35 -15.58
C ASP A 7 -14.16 -6.88 -14.28
N GLU A 8 -14.93 -7.48 -13.37
CA GLU A 8 -14.41 -8.04 -12.11
C GLU A 8 -13.47 -9.24 -12.35
N SER A 9 -13.79 -10.13 -13.29
CA SER A 9 -12.96 -11.29 -13.59
C SER A 9 -11.63 -10.91 -14.25
N PHE A 10 -11.63 -9.88 -15.08
CA PHE A 10 -10.43 -9.34 -15.72
C PHE A 10 -9.53 -8.65 -14.71
N GLN A 11 -10.09 -7.81 -13.87
CA GLN A 11 -9.38 -7.11 -12.79
C GLN A 11 -8.78 -8.08 -11.78
N GLN A 12 -9.48 -9.16 -11.46
CA GLN A 12 -8.98 -10.21 -10.58
C GLN A 12 -7.77 -10.94 -11.20
N ALA A 13 -7.81 -11.25 -12.50
CA ALA A 13 -6.68 -11.87 -13.21
C ALA A 13 -5.41 -10.99 -13.17
N GLU A 14 -5.55 -9.68 -13.34
CA GLU A 14 -4.45 -8.72 -13.24
C GLU A 14 -3.80 -8.73 -11.85
N TYR A 15 -4.58 -8.87 -10.78
CA TYR A 15 -4.03 -8.95 -9.42
C TYR A 15 -3.29 -10.27 -9.15
N TYR A 16 -3.70 -11.40 -9.74
CA TYR A 16 -2.92 -12.64 -9.65
C TYR A 16 -1.57 -12.51 -10.38
N GLU A 17 -1.56 -11.89 -11.55
CA GLU A 17 -0.33 -11.61 -12.30
C GLU A 17 0.57 -10.65 -11.51
N LEU A 18 0.02 -9.58 -10.97
CA LEU A 18 0.74 -8.64 -10.12
C LEU A 18 1.36 -9.34 -8.90
N LEU A 19 0.60 -10.20 -8.20
CA LEU A 19 1.13 -10.96 -7.06
C LEU A 19 2.33 -11.82 -7.48
N ASN A 20 2.26 -12.51 -8.62
CA ASN A 20 3.39 -13.30 -9.13
C ASN A 20 4.61 -12.42 -9.42
N VAL A 21 4.42 -11.29 -10.10
CA VAL A 21 5.50 -10.32 -10.37
C VAL A 21 6.13 -9.78 -9.09
N LEU A 22 5.32 -9.48 -8.07
CA LEU A 22 5.83 -9.02 -6.77
C LEU A 22 6.63 -10.10 -6.05
N MET A 23 6.19 -11.36 -6.09
CA MET A 23 6.89 -12.49 -5.48
C MET A 23 8.22 -12.84 -6.18
N GLU A 24 8.33 -12.61 -7.49
CA GLU A 24 9.57 -12.80 -8.25
C GLU A 24 10.61 -11.72 -7.98
N ARG A 25 10.17 -10.55 -7.52
CA ARG A 25 11.06 -9.43 -7.19
C ARG A 25 11.49 -9.52 -5.73
N TRP A 26 12.70 -9.03 -5.47
CA TRP A 26 13.19 -8.87 -4.10
C TRP A 26 12.31 -7.88 -3.34
N GLU A 27 12.18 -8.09 -2.02
CA GLU A 27 11.61 -7.08 -1.15
C GLU A 27 12.34 -5.76 -1.32
N THR A 28 11.55 -4.70 -1.40
CA THR A 28 12.04 -3.33 -1.51
C THR A 28 11.47 -2.53 -0.36
N GLU A 29 11.90 -1.29 -0.19
CA GLU A 29 11.34 -0.44 0.87
C GLU A 29 9.85 -0.12 0.67
N ILE A 30 9.28 -0.40 -0.52
CA ILE A 30 7.86 -0.19 -0.83
C ILE A 30 7.06 -1.48 -1.02
N VAL A 31 7.69 -2.65 -0.84
CA VAL A 31 7.01 -3.96 -0.91
C VAL A 31 7.45 -4.81 0.27
N GLU A 32 6.50 -5.32 1.03
CA GLU A 32 6.74 -6.19 2.19
C GLU A 32 5.84 -7.40 2.16
N PHE A 33 6.40 -8.56 2.50
CA PHE A 33 5.68 -9.83 2.63
C PHE A 33 5.70 -10.34 4.08
N LYS A 34 4.58 -10.88 4.54
CA LYS A 34 4.46 -11.55 5.83
C LYS A 34 3.61 -12.82 5.73
N GLU A 35 4.04 -13.87 6.38
CA GLU A 35 3.26 -15.13 6.42
C GLU A 35 1.91 -14.93 7.09
N ALA A 36 1.89 -14.41 8.30
CA ALA A 36 0.66 -14.11 9.06
C ALA A 36 -0.32 -15.31 9.16
N LYS A 37 0.18 -16.54 9.25
CA LYS A 37 -0.63 -17.77 9.29
C LYS A 37 -1.66 -17.77 10.42
N GLY A 38 -1.27 -17.33 11.62
CA GLY A 38 -2.11 -17.21 12.82
C GLY A 38 -2.70 -15.83 13.07
N GLY A 39 -2.69 -14.94 12.07
CA GLY A 39 -3.02 -13.52 12.20
C GLY A 39 -1.78 -12.63 12.25
N TYR A 40 -1.98 -11.33 12.36
CA TYR A 40 -0.90 -10.35 12.42
C TYR A 40 -1.30 -9.15 13.27
N SER A 41 -0.33 -8.46 13.85
CA SER A 41 -0.59 -7.27 14.68
C SER A 41 -1.04 -6.09 13.82
N GLU A 42 -2.22 -5.54 14.10
CA GLU A 42 -2.74 -4.34 13.45
C GLU A 42 -1.82 -3.14 13.63
N ASP A 43 -1.21 -3.02 14.82
CA ASP A 43 -0.24 -1.96 15.09
C ASP A 43 1.01 -2.09 14.21
N LYS A 44 1.48 -3.32 13.97
CA LYS A 44 2.57 -3.56 13.03
C LYS A 44 2.19 -3.21 11.59
N ILE A 45 0.97 -3.53 11.15
CA ILE A 45 0.50 -3.12 9.82
C ILE A 45 0.47 -1.60 9.71
N GLY A 46 0.01 -0.88 10.75
CA GLY A 46 0.02 0.57 10.77
C GLY A 46 1.44 1.17 10.69
N GLN A 47 2.41 0.56 11.36
CA GLN A 47 3.82 0.96 11.25
C GLN A 47 4.35 0.75 9.81
N TYR A 48 4.04 -0.40 9.18
CA TYR A 48 4.38 -0.65 7.78
C TYR A 48 3.64 0.27 6.83
N PHE A 49 2.37 0.60 7.12
CA PHE A 49 1.62 1.60 6.35
C PHE A 49 2.38 2.93 6.30
N SER A 50 2.76 3.49 7.45
CA SER A 50 3.55 4.71 7.53
C SER A 50 4.88 4.58 6.76
N ALA A 51 5.60 3.48 6.97
CA ALA A 51 6.91 3.27 6.36
C ALA A 51 6.84 3.17 4.83
N ILE A 52 5.95 2.33 4.31
CA ILE A 52 5.78 2.12 2.86
C ILE A 52 5.27 3.40 2.19
N SER A 53 4.33 4.11 2.84
CA SER A 53 3.80 5.39 2.35
C SER A 53 4.89 6.45 2.19
N ASN A 54 5.75 6.61 3.19
CA ASN A 54 6.87 7.55 3.16
C ASN A 54 7.92 7.16 2.11
N GLU A 55 8.29 5.87 2.05
CA GLU A 55 9.28 5.40 1.06
C GLU A 55 8.74 5.48 -0.38
N ALA A 56 7.43 5.23 -0.60
CA ALA A 56 6.82 5.41 -1.91
C ALA A 56 6.92 6.88 -2.37
N ASN A 57 6.64 7.84 -1.50
CA ASN A 57 6.83 9.26 -1.79
C ASN A 57 8.28 9.58 -2.16
N LEU A 58 9.24 9.17 -1.32
CA LEU A 58 10.68 9.42 -1.52
C LEU A 58 11.23 8.80 -2.82
N LYS A 59 10.61 7.73 -3.30
CA LYS A 59 10.96 7.04 -4.56
C LYS A 59 10.13 7.48 -5.76
N ASN A 60 9.30 8.53 -5.62
CA ASN A 60 8.37 8.99 -6.66
C ASN A 60 7.44 7.89 -7.19
N GLN A 61 7.04 6.96 -6.33
CA GLN A 61 6.03 5.96 -6.63
C GLN A 61 4.67 6.45 -6.11
N GLN A 62 3.59 6.07 -6.78
CA GLN A 62 2.24 6.46 -6.36
C GLN A 62 1.73 5.65 -5.16
N TYR A 63 2.22 4.43 -5.00
CA TYR A 63 1.82 3.48 -3.94
C TYR A 63 2.90 2.42 -3.72
N GLY A 64 2.76 1.69 -2.62
CA GLY A 64 3.49 0.47 -2.33
C GLY A 64 2.55 -0.65 -1.86
N TRP A 65 3.12 -1.79 -1.51
CA TRP A 65 2.37 -3.00 -1.18
C TRP A 65 2.81 -3.62 0.14
N PHE A 66 1.83 -3.98 0.96
CA PHE A 66 2.01 -4.87 2.10
C PHE A 66 1.19 -6.13 1.87
N VAL A 67 1.81 -7.30 1.90
CA VAL A 67 1.18 -8.56 1.49
C VAL A 67 1.23 -9.57 2.63
N LEU A 68 0.07 -10.07 3.05
CA LEU A 68 -0.07 -11.15 4.02
C LEU A 68 -0.40 -12.48 3.34
N GLY A 69 0.16 -13.57 3.86
CA GLY A 69 -0.09 -14.93 3.37
C GLY A 69 0.94 -15.40 2.35
N VAL A 70 2.08 -14.74 2.26
CA VAL A 70 3.24 -15.14 1.44
C VAL A 70 4.43 -15.42 2.35
N SER A 71 5.25 -16.41 2.00
CA SER A 71 6.44 -16.81 2.78
C SER A 71 7.44 -15.66 2.88
N GLU A 72 8.18 -15.62 3.99
CA GLU A 72 9.28 -14.67 4.21
C GLU A 72 10.62 -15.22 3.70
N GLU A 73 10.63 -16.43 3.12
CA GLU A 73 11.80 -17.06 2.53
C GLU A 73 12.28 -16.32 1.29
N HIS A 74 13.49 -16.61 0.86
CA HIS A 74 14.07 -16.03 -0.35
C HIS A 74 13.21 -16.33 -1.59
N THR A 75 12.74 -17.57 -1.75
CA THR A 75 11.79 -17.95 -2.80
C THR A 75 10.37 -17.78 -2.27
N LYS A 76 9.74 -16.68 -2.63
CA LYS A 76 8.39 -16.35 -2.18
C LYS A 76 7.36 -17.31 -2.75
N HIS A 77 6.43 -17.77 -1.91
CA HIS A 77 5.31 -18.60 -2.31
C HIS A 77 4.10 -18.37 -1.39
N PRO A 78 2.88 -18.60 -1.86
CA PRO A 78 1.68 -18.47 -1.02
C PRO A 78 1.66 -19.51 0.10
N VAL A 79 1.45 -19.07 1.34
CA VAL A 79 1.33 -19.93 2.53
C VAL A 79 -0.04 -19.78 3.21
N GLY A 80 -0.77 -18.72 2.85
CA GLY A 80 -2.09 -18.41 3.39
C GLY A 80 -2.07 -17.63 4.69
N THR A 81 -3.07 -16.76 4.88
CA THR A 81 -3.27 -15.98 6.11
C THR A 81 -4.67 -16.16 6.68
N SER A 82 -4.78 -16.16 8.01
CA SER A 82 -6.05 -16.10 8.74
C SER A 82 -6.41 -14.68 9.22
N PHE A 83 -5.62 -13.66 8.87
CA PHE A 83 -5.87 -12.30 9.30
C PHE A 83 -7.27 -11.84 8.88
N LYS A 84 -8.10 -11.46 9.88
CA LYS A 84 -9.50 -11.00 9.70
C LYS A 84 -10.32 -11.87 8.74
N LYS A 85 -10.16 -13.19 8.84
CA LYS A 85 -10.90 -14.17 8.04
C LYS A 85 -12.33 -14.36 8.58
N GLY A 86 -13.28 -14.54 7.68
CA GLY A 86 -14.66 -15.02 7.99
C GLY A 86 -15.71 -13.92 7.99
N ASP A 87 -15.37 -12.65 8.18
CA ASP A 87 -16.32 -11.54 8.11
C ASP A 87 -15.70 -10.38 7.30
N PRO A 88 -16.22 -10.09 6.09
CA PRO A 88 -15.73 -8.99 5.25
C PRO A 88 -15.73 -7.61 5.95
N SER A 89 -16.67 -7.39 6.89
CA SER A 89 -16.73 -6.13 7.64
C SER A 89 -15.51 -5.87 8.51
N LEU A 90 -14.72 -6.90 8.83
CA LEU A 90 -13.51 -6.76 9.62
C LEU A 90 -12.39 -6.03 8.86
N LEU A 91 -12.30 -6.18 7.54
CA LEU A 91 -11.36 -5.45 6.71
C LEU A 91 -11.77 -3.98 6.57
N GLU A 92 -13.06 -3.70 6.41
CA GLU A 92 -13.55 -2.32 6.36
C GLU A 92 -13.36 -1.59 7.71
N LYS A 93 -13.65 -2.24 8.83
CA LYS A 93 -13.35 -1.70 10.16
C LYS A 93 -11.85 -1.42 10.32
N PHE A 94 -11.01 -2.32 9.80
CA PHE A 94 -9.55 -2.13 9.84
C PHE A 94 -9.09 -0.94 8.99
N LYS A 95 -9.62 -0.75 7.77
CA LYS A 95 -9.38 0.46 6.97
C LYS A 95 -9.68 1.72 7.77
N TYR A 96 -10.80 1.74 8.46
CA TYR A 96 -11.21 2.87 9.29
C TYR A 96 -10.26 3.10 10.48
N GLU A 97 -9.81 2.04 11.18
CA GLU A 97 -8.85 2.17 12.28
C GLU A 97 -7.48 2.69 11.80
N ILE A 98 -7.03 2.27 10.60
CA ILE A 98 -5.83 2.83 9.98
C ILE A 98 -6.01 4.33 9.74
N SER A 99 -7.13 4.76 9.13
CA SER A 99 -7.36 6.17 8.83
C SER A 99 -7.38 7.07 10.07
N LYS A 100 -7.91 6.58 11.18
CA LYS A 100 -7.94 7.33 12.44
C LYS A 100 -6.56 7.60 13.05
N SER A 101 -5.59 6.78 12.72
CA SER A 101 -4.26 6.77 13.37
C SER A 101 -3.14 7.27 12.46
N THR A 102 -3.49 7.68 11.25
CA THR A 102 -2.57 8.20 10.22
C THR A 102 -2.76 9.69 10.00
N THR A 103 -1.75 10.35 9.45
CA THR A 103 -1.81 11.76 9.03
C THR A 103 -2.93 11.95 8.00
N ASP A 104 -3.71 13.03 8.13
CA ASP A 104 -4.79 13.42 7.21
C ASP A 104 -5.79 12.30 6.93
N ALA A 105 -6.02 11.43 7.91
CA ALA A 105 -6.93 10.28 7.79
C ALA A 105 -6.63 9.38 6.57
N MET A 106 -5.37 9.21 6.20
CA MET A 106 -4.96 8.32 5.11
C MET A 106 -5.34 6.87 5.40
N SER A 107 -5.76 6.16 4.36
CA SER A 107 -6.08 4.74 4.44
C SER A 107 -5.57 3.98 3.22
N PHE A 108 -5.75 2.65 3.20
CA PHE A 108 -5.44 1.86 2.02
C PHE A 108 -6.25 2.33 0.81
N LEU A 109 -5.61 2.42 -0.34
CA LEU A 109 -6.29 2.64 -1.62
C LEU A 109 -7.19 1.45 -1.92
N ASP A 110 -6.70 0.23 -1.65
CA ASP A 110 -7.45 -0.99 -1.82
C ASP A 110 -6.93 -2.11 -0.91
N ILE A 111 -7.77 -3.10 -0.63
CA ILE A 111 -7.42 -4.37 0.03
C ILE A 111 -7.94 -5.49 -0.85
N ILE A 112 -7.03 -6.18 -1.53
CA ILE A 112 -7.34 -7.23 -2.49
C ILE A 112 -7.16 -8.59 -1.81
N GLU A 113 -8.20 -9.42 -1.85
CA GLU A 113 -8.16 -10.79 -1.36
C GLU A 113 -8.05 -11.75 -2.55
N LEU A 114 -7.02 -12.61 -2.54
CA LEU A 114 -6.76 -13.62 -3.56
C LEU A 114 -6.64 -15.00 -2.92
N GLU A 115 -6.96 -16.04 -3.67
CA GLU A 115 -6.81 -17.45 -3.28
C GLU A 115 -5.95 -18.23 -4.29
N PRO A 116 -4.65 -17.89 -4.47
CA PRO A 116 -3.79 -18.67 -5.35
C PRO A 116 -3.69 -20.12 -4.89
N ILE A 117 -3.53 -21.03 -5.88
CA ILE A 117 -3.32 -22.46 -5.62
C ILE A 117 -1.81 -22.71 -5.58
N TYR A 118 -1.31 -23.19 -4.45
CA TYR A 118 0.07 -23.60 -4.30
C TYR A 118 0.12 -25.04 -3.77
N GLN A 119 0.85 -25.93 -4.45
CA GLN A 119 0.93 -27.36 -4.13
C GLN A 119 -0.44 -28.02 -3.94
N GLY A 120 -1.41 -27.67 -4.78
CA GLY A 120 -2.78 -28.20 -4.75
C GLY A 120 -3.68 -27.66 -3.63
N LYS A 121 -3.23 -26.67 -2.86
CA LYS A 121 -4.01 -26.03 -1.79
C LYS A 121 -4.30 -24.57 -2.11
N LYS A 122 -5.51 -24.12 -1.86
CA LYS A 122 -5.86 -22.71 -1.88
C LYS A 122 -5.24 -21.99 -0.69
N CYS A 123 -4.49 -20.94 -0.98
CA CYS A 123 -3.79 -20.12 0.01
C CYS A 123 -4.37 -18.70 -0.05
N ARG A 124 -5.06 -18.28 1.00
CA ARG A 124 -5.60 -16.92 1.08
C ARG A 124 -4.48 -15.89 1.23
N VAL A 125 -4.42 -14.92 0.33
CA VAL A 125 -3.46 -13.82 0.32
C VAL A 125 -4.23 -12.50 0.39
N LEU A 126 -3.76 -11.56 1.22
CA LEU A 126 -4.27 -10.20 1.29
C LEU A 126 -3.19 -9.23 0.81
N MET A 127 -3.51 -8.42 -0.20
CA MET A 127 -2.64 -7.38 -0.72
C MET A 127 -3.21 -6.02 -0.33
N PHE A 128 -2.47 -5.26 0.46
CA PHE A 128 -2.83 -3.91 0.89
C PHE A 128 -2.12 -2.90 0.02
N LYS A 129 -2.87 -2.13 -0.77
CA LYS A 129 -2.35 -1.05 -1.60
C LYS A 129 -2.25 0.22 -0.78
N ILE A 130 -1.03 0.66 -0.48
CA ILE A 130 -0.73 1.78 0.41
C ILE A 130 -0.37 3.00 -0.43
N PRO A 131 -1.08 4.13 -0.31
CA PRO A 131 -0.75 5.35 -1.04
C PRO A 131 0.59 5.92 -0.60
N ALA A 132 1.28 6.60 -1.52
CA ALA A 132 2.43 7.41 -1.15
C ALA A 132 2.02 8.55 -0.22
N ALA A 133 2.92 8.96 0.67
CA ALA A 133 2.74 10.17 1.47
C ALA A 133 2.53 11.38 0.56
N VAL A 134 1.64 12.26 0.96
CA VAL A 134 1.34 13.49 0.20
C VAL A 134 2.55 14.42 0.25
N ALA A 135 2.85 15.09 -0.88
CA ALA A 135 3.92 16.09 -0.93
C ALA A 135 3.73 17.13 0.19
N GLY A 136 4.78 17.36 0.97
CA GLY A 136 4.76 18.24 2.12
C GLY A 136 4.28 17.61 3.44
N ILE A 137 3.72 16.39 3.42
CA ILE A 137 3.10 15.77 4.59
C ILE A 137 3.58 14.33 4.77
N PRO A 138 4.61 14.07 5.61
CA PRO A 138 5.00 12.70 5.93
C PRO A 138 3.86 11.93 6.61
N THR A 139 3.69 10.68 6.26
CA THR A 139 2.67 9.81 6.87
C THR A 139 3.16 9.30 8.23
N GLU A 140 2.40 9.54 9.28
CA GLU A 140 2.64 8.99 10.62
C GLU A 140 1.73 7.80 10.93
N TRP A 141 2.11 7.03 11.92
CA TRP A 141 1.27 6.07 12.63
C TRP A 141 1.32 6.37 14.11
N LYS A 142 0.19 6.73 14.71
CA LYS A 142 0.09 7.05 16.14
C LYS A 142 1.19 8.01 16.61
N THR A 143 1.32 9.16 15.93
CA THR A 143 2.30 10.22 16.22
C THR A 143 3.77 9.89 15.95
N ARG A 144 4.08 8.80 15.27
CA ARG A 144 5.44 8.42 14.88
C ARG A 144 5.55 8.18 13.39
N TYR A 145 6.66 8.63 12.82
CA TYR A 145 7.01 8.39 11.42
C TYR A 145 7.89 7.15 11.30
N TYR A 146 7.57 6.29 10.35
CA TYR A 146 8.32 5.08 10.08
C TYR A 146 8.89 5.08 8.66
N ALA A 147 9.97 4.33 8.48
CA ALA A 147 10.66 4.07 7.23
C ALA A 147 11.08 2.60 7.17
N ARG A 148 11.57 2.20 6.00
CA ARG A 148 12.23 0.92 5.83
C ARG A 148 13.70 1.13 5.47
N SER A 149 14.55 0.22 5.96
CA SER A 149 15.95 0.09 5.56
C SER A 149 16.18 -1.37 5.20
N GLY A 150 16.14 -1.67 3.89
CA GLY A 150 16.00 -3.05 3.42
C GLY A 150 14.72 -3.68 3.99
N GLU A 151 14.86 -4.83 4.66
CA GLU A 151 13.76 -5.56 5.29
C GLU A 151 13.36 -5.03 6.69
N SER A 152 14.14 -4.12 7.26
CA SER A 152 13.93 -3.62 8.62
C SER A 152 13.01 -2.41 8.67
N LEU A 153 12.05 -2.46 9.62
CA LEU A 153 11.22 -1.32 9.98
C LEU A 153 11.98 -0.43 10.97
N ILE A 154 12.17 0.84 10.64
CA ILE A 154 12.94 1.80 11.41
C ILE A 154 12.16 3.11 11.58
N PRO A 155 12.51 3.99 12.55
CA PRO A 155 12.02 5.36 12.55
C PRO A 155 12.46 6.12 11.29
N LEU A 156 11.59 6.94 10.73
CA LEU A 156 11.92 7.81 9.59
C LEU A 156 12.96 8.84 10.03
N GLN A 157 14.09 8.85 9.36
CA GLN A 157 15.19 9.75 9.68
C GLN A 157 14.82 11.22 9.38
N GLN A 158 15.35 12.16 10.18
CA GLN A 158 15.00 13.57 10.07
C GLN A 158 15.21 14.13 8.66
N TYR A 159 16.31 13.79 7.99
CA TYR A 159 16.56 14.27 6.63
C TYR A 159 15.50 13.80 5.62
N LYS A 160 14.95 12.58 5.77
CA LYS A 160 13.84 12.07 4.93
C LYS A 160 12.53 12.81 5.21
N ILE A 161 12.26 13.13 6.48
CA ILE A 161 11.13 13.97 6.89
C ILE A 161 11.25 15.33 6.21
N ASP A 162 12.43 15.93 6.25
CA ASP A 162 12.69 17.24 5.65
C ASP A 162 12.54 17.21 4.13
N ILE A 163 13.02 16.14 3.46
CA ILE A 163 12.80 15.96 2.01
C ILE A 163 11.29 15.97 1.69
N ILE A 164 10.48 15.19 2.40
CA ILE A 164 9.03 15.14 2.13
C ILE A 164 8.39 16.51 2.42
N ARG A 165 8.75 17.15 3.54
CA ARG A 165 8.17 18.44 3.96
C ARG A 165 8.49 19.59 3.01
N HIS A 166 9.65 19.56 2.38
CA HIS A 166 10.07 20.60 1.44
C HIS A 166 9.62 20.33 -0.01
N GLN A 167 8.92 19.22 -0.26
CA GLN A 167 8.29 19.01 -1.57
C GLN A 167 7.21 20.06 -1.77
N GLU A 168 7.30 20.80 -2.86
CA GLU A 168 6.25 21.74 -3.24
C GLU A 168 4.95 20.95 -3.54
N ARG A 169 3.87 21.30 -2.83
CA ARG A 169 2.54 20.90 -3.24
C ARG A 169 2.35 21.48 -4.66
N ARG A 170 1.97 20.64 -5.60
CA ARG A 170 1.63 21.11 -6.94
C ARG A 170 0.44 22.08 -6.80
N ASP A 171 0.75 23.36 -6.72
CA ASP A 171 -0.24 24.41 -6.80
C ASP A 171 -0.64 24.54 -8.27
N TRP A 172 -1.75 23.89 -8.62
CA TRP A 172 -2.32 23.94 -9.96
C TRP A 172 -2.63 25.36 -10.41
N SER A 173 -2.87 26.30 -9.45
CA SER A 173 -3.11 27.72 -9.76
C SER A 173 -1.87 28.44 -10.28
N ARG A 174 -0.68 27.87 -10.07
CA ARG A 174 0.61 28.39 -10.58
C ARG A 174 1.05 27.75 -11.89
N GLN A 175 0.31 26.80 -12.44
CA GLN A 175 0.60 26.28 -13.76
C GLN A 175 0.27 27.35 -14.80
N ILE A 176 1.32 28.00 -15.32
CA ILE A 176 1.19 28.81 -16.53
C ILE A 176 0.84 27.84 -17.66
N LEU A 177 -0.40 27.87 -18.11
CA LEU A 177 -0.77 27.19 -19.35
C LEU A 177 -0.03 27.88 -20.49
N VAL A 178 1.02 27.25 -20.99
CA VAL A 178 1.78 27.77 -22.12
C VAL A 178 0.81 27.88 -23.31
N GLY A 179 0.55 29.10 -23.75
CA GLY A 179 -0.40 29.39 -24.84
C GLY A 179 -1.79 29.84 -24.39
N ALA A 180 -2.07 29.89 -23.08
CA ALA A 180 -3.32 30.51 -22.60
C ALA A 180 -3.32 32.00 -22.86
N THR A 181 -4.40 32.52 -23.40
CA THR A 181 -4.63 33.94 -23.68
C THR A 181 -5.79 34.45 -22.85
N ILE A 182 -5.93 35.79 -22.76
CA ILE A 182 -7.03 36.44 -22.04
C ILE A 182 -8.41 36.05 -22.57
N ASN A 183 -8.47 35.53 -23.80
CA ASN A 183 -9.71 35.07 -24.44
C ASN A 183 -10.16 33.68 -23.98
N ASP A 184 -9.35 32.98 -23.16
CA ASP A 184 -9.66 31.67 -22.59
C ASP A 184 -10.33 31.82 -21.20
N LEU A 185 -10.67 33.05 -20.78
CA LEU A 185 -11.24 33.42 -19.47
C LEU A 185 -12.75 33.73 -19.53
N ASP A 186 -13.49 33.19 -20.47
CA ASP A 186 -14.97 33.29 -20.54
C ASP A 186 -15.66 32.28 -19.63
#